data_43312e64d48213c49a345ceec58c9e26
#
_entry.id   43312e64d48213c49a345ceec58c9e26
#
_cell.length_a   1.000
_cell.length_b   1.000
_cell.length_c   1.000
_cell.angle_alpha   90.00
_cell.angle_beta   90.00
_cell.angle_gamma   90.00
#
_symmetry.space_group_name_H-M   'P 1'
#
loop_
_entity.id
_entity.type
_entity.pdbx_description
1 polymer ?
#
loop_
_entity_poly.entity_id
_entity_poly.type
_entity_poly.pdbx_seq_one_letter_code
_entity_poly.pdbx_strand_id
1 'polypeptide(L)'
;MRVANRPVNWFMKWFAIMLKASIRGSAKVSRLAADVIVAGAGPAGSTAARVAAASGLSTLVIERRAHVGVPVQCGEFLPTPKEMEDLFPKCPRGSRLANVPTRFVTNRCSRVRLISPRCSQFEFNLSANVIDRAQYDSWLASEAERHGADLRLSSTVLGMKGPDEVVFSDREGTHSAKAQVIVGADGPHSRIASSLGRRYMTHLEDLSLSIQYVMTNVDLDPDEIEMYFGDRIAPGGYAWIIPKGESIANVGLGIRSQFASDRTRLKTYLDRFVQRHPVAKTRTGRAKVASSVAALIPVGGPVTKTWSENVMLAGDAAGHVMACNGGGIPTALIDGEIAGQAAAKNIFEGLPLSWYEDTWRKETGTELETALMILHLADQILPSDVLTDACMRLAGSRYLEPLIRCRLPLPVGIAANTLVRLLKPIL
;
A
#
# COMPACT_ATOMS: atom_id res chain seq x y z
N MET A 1 -6.35 59.94 39.69
CA MET A 1 -6.30 58.46 39.65
C MET A 1 -5.45 58.01 38.47
N ARG A 2 -4.27 57.49 38.76
CA ARG A 2 -3.33 57.04 37.72
C ARG A 2 -3.61 55.56 37.39
N VAL A 3 -3.92 55.23 36.14
CA VAL A 3 -4.02 53.85 35.65
C VAL A 3 -2.64 53.47 35.11
N ALA A 4 -2.11 52.40 35.66
CA ALA A 4 -0.77 51.90 35.41
C ALA A 4 -0.69 51.15 34.08
N ASN A 5 0.22 51.58 33.24
CA ASN A 5 0.68 50.87 32.02
C ASN A 5 1.66 49.74 32.41
N ARG A 6 1.28 48.48 32.19
CA ARG A 6 2.19 47.35 31.95
C ARG A 6 1.35 46.15 31.52
N PRO A 7 1.51 45.66 30.27
CA PRO A 7 2.32 44.42 30.07
C PRO A 7 2.91 44.26 28.63
N VAL A 8 3.71 45.16 28.14
CA VAL A 8 4.40 44.96 26.83
C VAL A 8 5.79 44.34 27.00
N ASN A 9 6.38 44.47 28.20
CA ASN A 9 7.79 44.10 28.40
C ASN A 9 8.00 42.62 28.71
N TRP A 10 6.97 41.85 29.07
CA TRP A 10 7.09 40.40 29.36
C TRP A 10 7.03 39.58 28.09
N PHE A 11 6.17 39.92 27.15
CA PHE A 11 6.02 39.24 25.86
C PHE A 11 7.26 39.40 24.99
N MET A 12 7.85 40.60 24.95
CA MET A 12 9.09 40.89 24.22
C MET A 12 10.32 40.16 24.80
N LYS A 13 10.37 40.03 26.14
CA LYS A 13 11.44 39.21 26.79
C LYS A 13 11.25 37.73 26.53
N TRP A 14 10.03 37.22 26.52
CA TRP A 14 9.73 35.82 26.21
C TRP A 14 10.00 35.49 24.74
N PHE A 15 9.63 36.39 23.85
CA PHE A 15 9.94 36.28 22.41
C PHE A 15 11.45 36.35 22.13
N ALA A 16 12.21 37.18 22.82
CA ALA A 16 13.65 37.26 22.71
C ALA A 16 14.37 36.03 23.30
N ILE A 17 13.82 35.40 24.32
CA ILE A 17 14.32 34.15 24.89
C ILE A 17 14.02 32.99 23.94
N MET A 18 12.81 32.94 23.34
CA MET A 18 12.46 31.95 22.31
C MET A 18 13.29 32.11 21.04
N LEU A 19 13.54 33.35 20.59
CA LEU A 19 14.42 33.60 19.45
C LEU A 19 15.88 33.22 19.73
N LYS A 20 16.38 33.46 20.96
CA LYS A 20 17.73 33.03 21.39
C LYS A 20 17.86 31.51 21.59
N ALA A 21 16.79 30.84 21.99
CA ALA A 21 16.75 29.37 22.03
C ALA A 21 16.71 28.76 20.64
N SER A 22 16.03 29.39 19.67
CA SER A 22 16.01 28.97 18.26
C SER A 22 17.35 29.18 17.54
N ILE A 23 18.19 30.11 18.00
CA ILE A 23 19.52 30.40 17.38
C ILE A 23 20.66 29.59 18.03
N ARG A 24 20.44 28.92 19.16
CA ARG A 24 21.47 28.11 19.86
C ARG A 24 21.42 26.61 19.56
N GLY A 25 20.68 26.18 18.58
CA GLY A 25 20.65 24.80 18.08
C GLY A 25 21.08 24.72 16.62
N SER A 26 22.28 25.14 16.27
CA SER A 26 22.98 24.62 15.10
C SER A 26 23.39 23.17 15.43
N ALA A 27 22.39 22.27 15.44
CA ALA A 27 22.67 20.85 15.36
C ALA A 27 23.58 20.66 14.15
N LYS A 28 24.75 20.08 14.36
CA LYS A 28 25.65 19.67 13.27
C LYS A 28 24.82 18.75 12.36
N VAL A 29 24.34 19.28 11.24
CA VAL A 29 23.71 18.47 10.21
C VAL A 29 24.79 17.51 9.72
N SER A 30 24.76 16.26 10.17
CA SER A 30 25.66 15.25 9.64
C SER A 30 25.25 14.99 8.20
N ARG A 31 26.17 15.22 7.27
CA ARG A 31 25.96 14.90 5.84
C ARG A 31 26.39 13.47 5.61
N LEU A 32 25.45 12.62 5.32
CA LEU A 32 25.69 11.26 4.87
C LEU A 32 25.73 11.24 3.34
N ALA A 33 26.43 10.26 2.78
CA ALA A 33 26.44 10.02 1.33
C ALA A 33 26.35 8.52 1.07
N ALA A 34 25.60 8.15 0.05
CA ALA A 34 25.44 6.78 -0.44
C ALA A 34 25.27 6.81 -1.97
N ASP A 35 25.43 5.68 -2.64
CA ASP A 35 25.08 5.58 -4.06
C ASP A 35 23.56 5.61 -4.23
N VAL A 36 22.86 4.91 -3.32
CA VAL A 36 21.38 4.80 -3.33
C VAL A 36 20.81 5.15 -1.96
N ILE A 37 19.80 6.02 -1.91
CA ILE A 37 18.96 6.21 -0.73
C ILE A 37 17.57 5.61 -1.01
N VAL A 38 17.10 4.78 -0.08
CA VAL A 38 15.75 4.22 -0.09
C VAL A 38 14.94 4.81 1.06
N ALA A 39 13.86 5.50 0.75
CA ALA A 39 12.93 6.03 1.73
C ALA A 39 11.83 4.98 2.02
N GLY A 40 11.83 4.42 3.24
CA GLY A 40 10.91 3.38 3.68
C GLY A 40 11.47 1.96 3.53
N ALA A 41 11.25 1.12 4.57
CA ALA A 41 11.64 -0.29 4.62
C ALA A 41 10.42 -1.25 4.56
N GLY A 42 9.35 -0.86 3.85
CA GLY A 42 8.28 -1.77 3.46
C GLY A 42 8.75 -2.77 2.38
N PRO A 43 7.86 -3.65 1.87
CA PRO A 43 8.23 -4.66 0.88
C PRO A 43 8.96 -4.10 -0.35
N ALA A 44 8.51 -2.96 -0.89
CA ALA A 44 9.16 -2.31 -2.03
C ALA A 44 10.56 -1.82 -1.68
N GLY A 45 10.69 -1.06 -0.58
CA GLY A 45 11.97 -0.45 -0.19
C GLY A 45 13.01 -1.47 0.24
N SER A 46 12.62 -2.45 1.07
CA SER A 46 13.54 -3.53 1.49
C SER A 46 14.01 -4.36 0.30
N THR A 47 13.12 -4.64 -0.67
CA THR A 47 13.50 -5.37 -1.88
C THR A 47 14.44 -4.54 -2.76
N ALA A 48 14.18 -3.24 -2.94
CA ALA A 48 15.03 -2.34 -3.70
C ALA A 48 16.42 -2.22 -3.06
N ALA A 49 16.47 -2.02 -1.74
CA ALA A 49 17.71 -1.91 -1.00
C ALA A 49 18.56 -3.19 -1.08
N ARG A 50 17.93 -4.37 -0.92
CA ARG A 50 18.60 -5.66 -1.08
C ARG A 50 19.24 -5.80 -2.46
N VAL A 51 18.51 -5.46 -3.52
CA VAL A 51 19.00 -5.60 -4.89
C VAL A 51 20.13 -4.61 -5.18
N ALA A 52 19.99 -3.36 -4.76
CA ALA A 52 21.02 -2.34 -4.93
C ALA A 52 22.31 -2.71 -4.17
N ALA A 53 22.19 -3.08 -2.88
CA ALA A 53 23.32 -3.49 -2.06
C ALA A 53 23.98 -4.78 -2.59
N ALA A 54 23.21 -5.78 -3.00
CA ALA A 54 23.71 -7.01 -3.61
C ALA A 54 24.47 -6.75 -4.93
N SER A 55 24.18 -5.63 -5.61
CA SER A 55 24.92 -5.18 -6.80
C SER A 55 26.22 -4.44 -6.45
N GLY A 56 26.57 -4.27 -5.18
CA GLY A 56 27.77 -3.60 -4.70
C GLY A 56 27.62 -2.08 -4.49
N LEU A 57 26.38 -1.55 -4.51
CA LEU A 57 26.11 -0.14 -4.27
C LEU A 57 26.00 0.14 -2.76
N SER A 58 26.66 1.23 -2.31
CA SER A 58 26.42 1.74 -0.97
C SER A 58 24.97 2.21 -0.86
N THR A 59 24.19 1.57 0.02
CA THR A 59 22.74 1.75 0.08
C THR A 59 22.33 2.15 1.49
N LEU A 60 21.66 3.32 1.61
CA LEU A 60 21.10 3.82 2.86
C LEU A 60 19.59 3.68 2.84
N VAL A 61 19.01 3.00 3.82
CA VAL A 61 17.56 2.87 4.02
C VAL A 61 17.12 3.70 5.21
N ILE A 62 16.11 4.55 5.02
CA ILE A 62 15.56 5.42 6.07
C ILE A 62 14.14 4.98 6.38
N GLU A 63 13.92 4.42 7.58
CA GLU A 63 12.61 3.89 8.01
C GLU A 63 12.13 4.60 9.30
N ARG A 64 10.90 5.11 9.28
CA ARG A 64 10.29 5.84 10.40
C ARG A 64 9.97 4.98 11.60
N ARG A 65 9.71 3.69 11.40
CA ARG A 65 9.33 2.76 12.45
C ARG A 65 10.55 2.27 13.22
N ALA A 66 10.38 2.01 14.52
CA ALA A 66 11.40 1.37 15.34
C ALA A 66 11.55 -0.13 15.02
N HIS A 67 10.49 -0.73 14.49
CA HIS A 67 10.46 -2.13 14.07
C HIS A 67 9.78 -2.22 12.70
N VAL A 68 10.50 -2.73 11.69
CA VAL A 68 9.94 -2.94 10.36
C VAL A 68 8.76 -3.91 10.42
N GLY A 69 7.69 -3.62 9.68
CA GLY A 69 6.49 -4.45 9.66
C GLY A 69 5.48 -4.20 10.78
N VAL A 70 5.82 -3.40 11.82
CA VAL A 70 4.94 -3.14 12.98
C VAL A 70 4.56 -1.66 13.05
N PRO A 71 3.25 -1.33 13.19
CA PRO A 71 2.08 -2.23 13.20
C PRO A 71 1.79 -2.80 11.81
N VAL A 72 1.18 -3.99 11.77
CA VAL A 72 0.77 -4.67 10.52
C VAL A 72 -0.46 -3.98 9.96
N GLN A 73 -0.29 -3.22 8.88
CA GLN A 73 -1.35 -2.47 8.20
C GLN A 73 -1.77 -3.18 6.91
N CYS A 74 -2.26 -4.43 7.00
CA CYS A 74 -2.52 -5.29 5.85
C CYS A 74 -3.47 -6.44 6.20
N GLY A 75 -4.22 -6.95 5.22
CA GLY A 75 -4.95 -8.23 5.31
C GLY A 75 -4.02 -9.46 5.30
N GLU A 76 -2.73 -9.25 5.00
CA GLU A 76 -1.68 -10.29 5.00
C GLU A 76 -1.84 -11.39 3.94
N PHE A 77 -2.69 -11.15 2.97
CA PHE A 77 -2.96 -12.05 1.86
C PHE A 77 -1.96 -11.85 0.73
N LEU A 78 -1.35 -12.95 0.27
CA LEU A 78 -0.42 -12.98 -0.85
C LEU A 78 -0.75 -14.16 -1.77
N PRO A 79 -0.98 -13.94 -3.09
CA PRO A 79 -1.14 -15.02 -4.05
C PRO A 79 0.02 -16.00 -4.02
N THR A 80 -0.25 -17.30 -4.26
CA THR A 80 0.83 -18.29 -4.41
C THR A 80 1.66 -18.04 -5.66
N PRO A 81 2.87 -18.61 -5.78
CA PRO A 81 3.70 -18.50 -6.99
C PRO A 81 2.94 -18.82 -8.29
N LYS A 82 2.12 -19.87 -8.27
CA LYS A 82 1.30 -20.26 -9.43
C LYS A 82 0.21 -19.23 -9.73
N GLU A 83 -0.47 -18.73 -8.71
CA GLU A 83 -1.49 -17.68 -8.87
C GLU A 83 -0.87 -16.36 -9.40
N MET A 84 0.39 -16.09 -9.06
CA MET A 84 1.14 -14.94 -9.58
C MET A 84 1.45 -15.05 -11.08
N GLU A 85 1.72 -16.26 -11.58
CA GLU A 85 1.88 -16.49 -13.04
C GLU A 85 0.60 -16.19 -13.80
N ASP A 86 -0.54 -16.55 -13.21
CA ASP A 86 -1.84 -16.23 -13.75
C ASP A 86 -2.17 -14.75 -13.62
N LEU A 87 -1.86 -14.12 -12.50
CA LEU A 87 -2.17 -12.71 -12.22
C LEU A 87 -1.32 -11.75 -13.06
N PHE A 88 -0.01 -12.01 -13.18
CA PHE A 88 0.95 -11.18 -13.91
C PHE A 88 1.71 -12.02 -14.97
N PRO A 89 1.04 -12.42 -16.07
CA PRO A 89 1.62 -13.37 -17.03
C PRO A 89 2.83 -12.81 -17.80
N LYS A 90 3.03 -11.49 -17.78
CA LYS A 90 4.17 -10.83 -18.41
C LYS A 90 5.33 -10.56 -17.44
N CYS A 91 5.17 -10.91 -16.15
CA CYS A 91 6.17 -10.65 -15.12
C CYS A 91 6.99 -11.90 -14.78
N PRO A 92 8.21 -12.05 -15.31
CA PRO A 92 9.02 -13.27 -15.11
C PRO A 92 9.51 -13.44 -13.67
N ARG A 93 9.49 -12.36 -12.88
CA ARG A 93 9.92 -12.34 -11.47
C ARG A 93 8.80 -12.60 -10.48
N GLY A 94 7.54 -12.46 -10.90
CA GLY A 94 6.37 -12.48 -10.03
C GLY A 94 6.25 -13.76 -9.21
N SER A 95 6.30 -14.92 -9.87
CA SER A 95 6.21 -16.23 -9.23
C SER A 95 7.34 -16.44 -8.19
N ARG A 96 8.58 -16.09 -8.53
CA ARG A 96 9.72 -16.22 -7.62
C ARG A 96 9.60 -15.28 -6.41
N LEU A 97 9.17 -14.05 -6.60
CA LEU A 97 9.00 -13.07 -5.52
C LEU A 97 7.85 -13.43 -4.57
N ALA A 98 6.83 -14.13 -5.05
CA ALA A 98 5.74 -14.65 -4.22
C ALA A 98 6.09 -15.96 -3.48
N ASN A 99 7.26 -16.53 -3.71
CA ASN A 99 7.72 -17.73 -3.01
C ASN A 99 8.22 -17.38 -1.60
N VAL A 100 7.27 -17.17 -0.69
CA VAL A 100 7.54 -16.81 0.70
C VAL A 100 8.03 -18.04 1.48
N PRO A 101 9.11 -17.92 2.29
CA PRO A 101 9.55 -19.00 3.16
C PRO A 101 8.41 -19.46 4.09
N THR A 102 8.23 -20.79 4.18
CA THR A 102 7.09 -21.41 4.89
C THR A 102 6.94 -20.95 6.34
N ARG A 103 8.05 -20.59 7.01
CA ARG A 103 8.04 -20.08 8.40
C ARG A 103 7.25 -18.78 8.57
N PHE A 104 6.99 -18.05 7.51
CA PHE A 104 6.19 -16.82 7.53
C PHE A 104 4.74 -17.05 7.10
N VAL A 105 4.39 -18.24 6.61
CA VAL A 105 3.03 -18.60 6.22
C VAL A 105 2.27 -19.04 7.45
N THR A 106 1.26 -18.28 7.83
CA THR A 106 0.37 -18.57 8.97
C THR A 106 -0.81 -19.44 8.56
N ASN A 107 -1.27 -19.31 7.30
CA ASN A 107 -2.36 -20.09 6.76
C ASN A 107 -2.29 -20.18 5.24
N ARG A 108 -2.98 -21.16 4.65
CA ARG A 108 -3.15 -21.31 3.20
C ARG A 108 -4.62 -21.39 2.89
N CYS A 109 -5.04 -20.62 1.89
CA CYS A 109 -6.42 -20.61 1.40
C CYS A 109 -6.45 -21.02 -0.06
N SER A 110 -7.43 -21.80 -0.45
CA SER A 110 -7.64 -22.24 -1.85
C SER A 110 -8.92 -21.69 -2.45
N ARG A 111 -9.79 -21.05 -1.62
CA ARG A 111 -11.09 -20.54 -2.05
C ARG A 111 -11.31 -19.09 -1.64
N VAL A 112 -12.11 -18.41 -2.46
CA VAL A 112 -12.68 -17.09 -2.14
C VAL A 112 -14.20 -17.18 -2.26
N ARG A 113 -14.89 -16.63 -1.28
CA ARG A 113 -16.35 -16.46 -1.27
C ARG A 113 -16.69 -14.98 -1.29
N LEU A 114 -17.44 -14.55 -2.28
CA LEU A 114 -18.01 -13.21 -2.36
C LEU A 114 -19.43 -13.23 -1.84
N ILE A 115 -19.78 -12.30 -0.97
CA ILE A 115 -21.10 -12.17 -0.36
C ILE A 115 -21.72 -10.84 -0.82
N SER A 116 -22.88 -10.94 -1.51
CA SER A 116 -23.62 -9.77 -1.98
C SER A 116 -24.36 -9.03 -0.84
N PRO A 117 -24.87 -7.82 -1.06
CA PRO A 117 -25.64 -7.08 -0.05
C PRO A 117 -26.88 -7.83 0.48
N ARG A 118 -27.46 -8.72 -0.32
CA ARG A 118 -28.58 -9.59 0.07
C ARG A 118 -28.14 -11.00 0.46
N CYS A 119 -26.86 -11.19 0.78
CA CYS A 119 -26.27 -12.43 1.25
C CYS A 119 -26.28 -13.59 0.22
N SER A 120 -26.41 -13.31 -1.09
CA SER A 120 -26.10 -14.31 -2.11
C SER A 120 -24.61 -14.57 -2.11
N GLN A 121 -24.18 -15.84 -2.28
CA GLN A 121 -22.80 -16.28 -2.15
C GLN A 121 -22.28 -16.80 -3.49
N PHE A 122 -21.04 -16.46 -3.81
CA PHE A 122 -20.37 -16.83 -5.05
C PHE A 122 -18.95 -17.31 -4.71
N GLU A 123 -18.67 -18.56 -5.00
CA GLU A 123 -17.40 -19.20 -4.66
C GLU A 123 -16.59 -19.51 -5.92
N PHE A 124 -15.26 -19.42 -5.79
CA PHE A 124 -14.31 -19.82 -6.81
C PHE A 124 -12.94 -20.15 -6.19
N ASN A 125 -12.13 -20.90 -6.92
CA ASN A 125 -10.80 -21.26 -6.49
C ASN A 125 -9.83 -20.08 -6.69
N LEU A 126 -9.04 -19.79 -5.66
CA LEU A 126 -7.95 -18.84 -5.69
C LEU A 126 -6.94 -19.21 -4.61
N SER A 127 -5.72 -19.53 -5.04
CA SER A 127 -4.69 -20.02 -4.12
C SER A 127 -3.86 -18.90 -3.53
N ALA A 128 -3.83 -18.83 -2.20
CA ALA A 128 -3.11 -17.78 -1.50
C ALA A 128 -2.47 -18.26 -0.20
N ASN A 129 -1.37 -17.60 0.16
CA ASN A 129 -0.79 -17.67 1.48
C ASN A 129 -1.26 -16.47 2.32
N VAL A 130 -1.61 -16.71 3.56
CA VAL A 130 -1.72 -15.67 4.56
C VAL A 130 -0.40 -15.66 5.32
N ILE A 131 0.27 -14.52 5.37
CA ILE A 131 1.63 -14.42 5.87
C ILE A 131 1.70 -13.53 7.12
N ASP A 132 2.63 -13.82 8.02
CA ASP A 132 2.97 -12.91 9.12
C ASP A 132 3.81 -11.75 8.58
N ARG A 133 3.15 -10.63 8.27
CA ARG A 133 3.78 -9.45 7.71
C ARG A 133 4.78 -8.79 8.66
N ALA A 134 4.59 -8.91 9.97
CA ALA A 134 5.56 -8.37 10.93
C ALA A 134 6.90 -9.09 10.79
N GLN A 135 6.88 -10.42 10.76
CA GLN A 135 8.09 -11.22 10.60
C GLN A 135 8.64 -11.17 9.17
N TYR A 136 7.77 -11.23 8.16
CA TYR A 136 8.17 -11.23 6.76
C TYR A 136 8.82 -9.91 6.34
N ASP A 137 8.22 -8.76 6.68
CA ASP A 137 8.78 -7.45 6.35
C ASP A 137 10.11 -7.21 7.10
N SER A 138 10.19 -7.63 8.37
CA SER A 138 11.45 -7.57 9.13
C SER A 138 12.53 -8.45 8.50
N TRP A 139 12.16 -9.62 8.00
CA TRP A 139 13.09 -10.48 7.27
C TRP A 139 13.55 -9.85 5.96
N LEU A 140 12.66 -9.25 5.16
CA LEU A 140 13.05 -8.56 3.94
C LEU A 140 14.06 -7.44 4.21
N ALA A 141 13.86 -6.68 5.28
CA ALA A 141 14.80 -5.63 5.70
C ALA A 141 16.15 -6.23 6.15
N SER A 142 16.14 -7.30 6.92
CA SER A 142 17.37 -7.97 7.34
C SER A 142 18.12 -8.62 6.16
N GLU A 143 17.43 -9.06 5.11
CA GLU A 143 18.08 -9.48 3.87
C GLU A 143 18.80 -8.32 3.19
N ALA A 144 18.23 -7.10 3.20
CA ALA A 144 18.92 -5.93 2.67
C ALA A 144 20.19 -5.61 3.48
N GLU A 145 20.12 -5.65 4.82
CA GLU A 145 21.30 -5.46 5.70
C GLU A 145 22.37 -6.54 5.45
N ARG A 146 21.98 -7.81 5.31
CA ARG A 146 22.93 -8.90 5.00
C ARG A 146 23.67 -8.70 3.68
N HIS A 147 23.07 -7.98 2.74
CA HIS A 147 23.72 -7.62 1.47
C HIS A 147 24.50 -6.29 1.55
N GLY A 148 24.54 -5.63 2.72
CA GLY A 148 25.35 -4.44 2.95
C GLY A 148 24.58 -3.11 2.97
N ALA A 149 23.24 -3.12 3.00
CA ALA A 149 22.48 -1.89 3.18
C ALA A 149 22.60 -1.37 4.64
N ASP A 150 22.78 -0.06 4.80
CA ASP A 150 22.70 0.64 6.11
C ASP A 150 21.23 0.97 6.40
N LEU A 151 20.61 0.32 7.39
CA LEU A 151 19.22 0.52 7.78
C LEU A 151 19.10 1.45 8.98
N ARG A 152 18.53 2.64 8.75
CA ARG A 152 18.25 3.66 9.77
C ARG A 152 16.79 3.58 10.22
N LEU A 153 16.54 2.91 11.35
CA LEU A 153 15.23 2.83 12.00
C LEU A 153 14.93 4.10 12.80
N SER A 154 13.65 4.30 13.17
CA SER A 154 13.18 5.48 13.92
C SER A 154 13.58 6.80 13.26
N SER A 155 13.76 6.81 11.94
CA SER A 155 14.22 7.93 11.12
C SER A 155 13.16 8.30 10.11
N THR A 156 12.58 9.48 10.22
CA THR A 156 11.44 9.92 9.40
C THR A 156 11.92 10.82 8.27
N VAL A 157 11.68 10.40 7.02
CA VAL A 157 11.90 11.25 5.85
C VAL A 157 10.96 12.45 5.90
N LEU A 158 11.54 13.65 5.80
CA LEU A 158 10.80 14.92 5.78
C LEU A 158 10.53 15.42 4.37
N GLY A 159 11.38 15.04 3.41
CA GLY A 159 11.31 15.43 2.01
C GLY A 159 12.69 15.49 1.37
N MET A 160 12.77 16.20 0.24
CA MET A 160 14.01 16.42 -0.50
C MET A 160 14.43 17.90 -0.46
N LYS A 161 15.74 18.14 -0.45
CA LYS A 161 16.34 19.44 -0.63
C LYS A 161 17.17 19.43 -1.93
N GLY A 162 16.51 19.83 -3.01
CA GLY A 162 17.10 19.65 -4.35
C GLY A 162 16.93 18.21 -4.87
N PRO A 163 17.56 17.88 -6.00
CA PRO A 163 17.31 16.60 -6.67
C PRO A 163 18.02 15.42 -5.98
N ASP A 164 19.15 15.63 -5.30
CA ASP A 164 20.08 14.61 -4.82
C ASP A 164 20.16 14.46 -3.30
N GLU A 165 19.39 15.26 -2.53
CA GLU A 165 19.51 15.34 -1.07
C GLU A 165 18.18 15.04 -0.37
N VAL A 166 18.13 13.95 0.42
CA VAL A 166 17.01 13.59 1.28
C VAL A 166 17.23 14.17 2.67
N VAL A 167 16.20 14.83 3.22
CA VAL A 167 16.17 15.35 4.58
C VAL A 167 15.33 14.42 5.44
N PHE A 168 15.85 14.03 6.60
CA PHE A 168 15.16 13.16 7.54
C PHE A 168 15.44 13.58 8.98
N SER A 169 14.65 13.12 9.92
CA SER A 169 14.82 13.37 11.34
C SER A 169 14.76 12.09 12.16
N ASP A 170 15.55 12.03 13.21
CA ASP A 170 15.54 11.00 14.24
C ASP A 170 15.57 11.62 15.63
N ARG A 171 15.95 10.86 16.67
CA ARG A 171 16.03 11.34 18.06
C ARG A 171 17.18 12.33 18.29
N GLU A 172 18.19 12.33 17.44
CA GLU A 172 19.36 13.21 17.53
C GLU A 172 19.13 14.55 16.84
N GLY A 173 18.14 14.62 15.94
CA GLY A 173 17.77 15.85 15.27
C GLY A 173 17.44 15.68 13.79
N THR A 174 17.74 16.72 13.01
CA THR A 174 17.53 16.71 11.55
C THR A 174 18.86 16.50 10.84
N HIS A 175 18.85 15.58 9.90
CA HIS A 175 19.98 15.14 9.10
C HIS A 175 19.67 15.29 7.62
N SER A 176 20.73 15.25 6.81
CA SER A 176 20.58 15.12 5.35
C SER A 176 21.54 14.06 4.79
N ALA A 177 21.10 13.41 3.73
CA ALA A 177 21.87 12.42 3.00
C ALA A 177 21.80 12.70 1.51
N LYS A 178 22.93 12.58 0.80
CA LYS A 178 23.03 12.73 -0.65
C LYS A 178 23.18 11.37 -1.33
N ALA A 179 22.55 11.21 -2.49
CA ALA A 179 22.72 10.02 -3.30
C ALA A 179 22.67 10.32 -4.80
N GLN A 180 23.26 9.39 -5.58
CA GLN A 180 23.15 9.40 -7.03
C GLN A 180 21.73 9.00 -7.46
N VAL A 181 21.13 8.03 -6.75
CA VAL A 181 19.76 7.57 -7.00
C VAL A 181 18.96 7.53 -5.71
N ILE A 182 17.70 7.98 -5.77
CA ILE A 182 16.76 7.96 -4.66
C ILE A 182 15.55 7.08 -5.02
N VAL A 183 15.18 6.15 -4.14
CA VAL A 183 13.97 5.34 -4.25
C VAL A 183 12.97 5.76 -3.18
N GLY A 184 11.86 6.41 -3.60
CA GLY A 184 10.73 6.72 -2.74
C GLY A 184 9.82 5.50 -2.59
N ALA A 185 9.91 4.79 -1.47
CA ALA A 185 9.10 3.63 -1.10
C ALA A 185 8.44 3.85 0.28
N ASP A 186 8.12 5.11 0.59
CA ASP A 186 7.67 5.61 1.88
C ASP A 186 6.13 5.58 2.05
N GLY A 187 5.46 4.81 1.19
CA GLY A 187 4.04 4.47 1.29
C GLY A 187 3.10 5.52 0.70
N PRO A 188 1.78 5.42 0.96
CA PRO A 188 0.75 6.20 0.24
C PRO A 188 0.81 7.71 0.52
N HIS A 189 1.48 8.15 1.57
CA HIS A 189 1.76 9.55 1.88
C HIS A 189 3.23 9.90 1.64
N SER A 190 3.76 9.49 0.50
CA SER A 190 5.15 9.68 0.15
C SER A 190 5.62 11.14 0.26
N ARG A 191 6.64 11.37 1.09
CA ARG A 191 7.33 12.64 1.20
C ARG A 191 8.26 12.88 0.02
N ILE A 192 8.80 11.81 -0.53
CA ILE A 192 9.61 11.88 -1.76
C ILE A 192 8.73 12.32 -2.92
N ALA A 193 7.59 11.65 -3.15
CA ALA A 193 6.63 12.03 -4.20
C ALA A 193 6.14 13.48 -4.05
N SER A 194 5.82 13.89 -2.81
CA SER A 194 5.41 15.27 -2.51
C SER A 194 6.47 16.31 -2.87
N SER A 195 7.75 16.00 -2.67
CA SER A 195 8.87 16.89 -3.06
C SER A 195 9.02 17.05 -4.57
N LEU A 196 8.56 16.07 -5.36
CA LEU A 196 8.58 16.10 -6.82
C LEU A 196 7.37 16.84 -7.43
N GLY A 197 6.28 17.02 -6.66
CA GLY A 197 5.09 17.75 -7.08
C GLY A 197 3.89 16.87 -7.44
N ARG A 198 2.75 17.51 -7.76
CA ARG A 198 1.42 16.85 -7.85
C ARG A 198 1.34 15.65 -8.76
N ARG A 199 2.02 15.65 -9.90
CA ARG A 199 1.98 14.53 -10.87
C ARG A 199 2.58 13.22 -10.36
N TYR A 200 3.31 13.29 -9.26
CA TYR A 200 3.98 12.15 -8.62
C TYR A 200 3.22 11.65 -7.39
N MET A 201 2.08 12.26 -7.05
CA MET A 201 1.32 11.96 -5.83
C MET A 201 0.00 11.28 -6.16
N THR A 202 -0.39 10.33 -5.32
CA THR A 202 -1.79 9.86 -5.24
C THR A 202 -2.66 10.97 -4.66
N HIS A 203 -3.80 11.24 -5.28
CA HIS A 203 -4.76 12.23 -4.79
C HIS A 203 -5.56 11.69 -3.59
N LEU A 204 -6.06 12.57 -2.73
CA LEU A 204 -6.82 12.17 -1.54
C LEU A 204 -8.10 11.39 -1.88
N GLU A 205 -8.76 11.74 -2.97
CA GLU A 205 -9.95 11.07 -3.51
C GLU A 205 -9.66 9.63 -3.98
N ASP A 206 -8.40 9.35 -4.32
CA ASP A 206 -7.93 8.05 -4.79
C ASP A 206 -7.46 7.12 -3.64
N LEU A 207 -7.62 7.58 -2.40
CA LEU A 207 -7.30 6.77 -1.23
C LEU A 207 -8.53 6.00 -0.74
N SER A 208 -8.33 4.75 -0.38
CA SER A 208 -9.27 3.97 0.42
C SER A 208 -8.84 4.01 1.89
N LEU A 209 -9.80 4.33 2.76
CA LEU A 209 -9.64 4.31 4.20
C LEU A 209 -9.93 2.89 4.69
N SER A 210 -8.97 2.22 5.29
CA SER A 210 -9.18 0.86 5.81
C SER A 210 -9.02 0.77 7.31
N ILE A 211 -9.77 -0.15 7.91
CA ILE A 211 -9.64 -0.53 9.31
C ILE A 211 -9.78 -2.04 9.43
N GLN A 212 -8.98 -2.65 10.29
CA GLN A 212 -8.97 -4.08 10.52
C GLN A 212 -8.84 -4.39 12.00
N TYR A 213 -9.52 -5.45 12.43
CA TYR A 213 -9.29 -6.16 13.68
C TYR A 213 -8.54 -7.46 13.41
N VAL A 214 -7.60 -7.81 14.26
CA VAL A 214 -7.20 -9.19 14.46
C VAL A 214 -8.15 -9.77 15.50
N MET A 215 -8.91 -10.79 15.12
CA MET A 215 -9.91 -11.41 16.01
C MET A 215 -9.55 -12.85 16.30
N THR A 216 -9.83 -13.29 17.53
CA THR A 216 -9.68 -14.67 18.00
C THR A 216 -11.05 -15.29 18.28
N ASN A 217 -11.14 -16.61 18.30
CA ASN A 217 -12.41 -17.38 18.44
C ASN A 217 -13.42 -17.04 17.32
N VAL A 218 -12.90 -16.87 16.10
CA VAL A 218 -13.72 -16.72 14.89
C VAL A 218 -14.11 -18.11 14.40
N ASP A 219 -15.40 -18.31 14.13
CA ASP A 219 -15.93 -19.55 13.53
C ASP A 219 -15.76 -19.44 12.01
N LEU A 220 -14.69 -20.01 11.47
CA LEU A 220 -14.29 -19.84 10.07
C LEU A 220 -13.92 -21.18 9.41
N ASP A 221 -13.99 -21.20 8.08
CA ASP A 221 -13.31 -22.21 7.28
C ASP A 221 -11.88 -21.72 7.01
N PRO A 222 -10.83 -22.40 7.50
CA PRO A 222 -9.46 -21.92 7.33
C PRO A 222 -8.99 -21.90 5.86
N ASP A 223 -9.66 -22.64 4.97
CA ASP A 223 -9.33 -22.68 3.54
C ASP A 223 -10.01 -21.61 2.71
N GLU A 224 -10.84 -20.75 3.33
CA GLU A 224 -11.71 -19.82 2.60
C GLU A 224 -11.55 -18.38 3.06
N ILE A 225 -11.37 -17.49 2.10
CA ILE A 225 -11.41 -16.03 2.30
C ILE A 225 -12.80 -15.52 1.95
N GLU A 226 -13.39 -14.74 2.84
CA GLU A 226 -14.69 -14.13 2.61
C GLU A 226 -14.56 -12.63 2.31
N MET A 227 -15.23 -12.17 1.24
CA MET A 227 -15.33 -10.75 0.88
C MET A 227 -16.80 -10.34 0.81
N TYR A 228 -17.14 -9.25 1.47
CA TYR A 228 -18.53 -8.80 1.66
C TYR A 228 -18.72 -7.43 1.01
N PHE A 229 -19.73 -7.34 0.15
CA PHE A 229 -20.05 -6.12 -0.58
C PHE A 229 -21.34 -5.49 -0.05
N GLY A 230 -21.44 -4.18 -0.13
CA GLY A 230 -22.63 -3.42 0.24
C GLY A 230 -22.29 -2.03 0.76
N ASP A 231 -23.05 -1.03 0.32
CA ASP A 231 -22.84 0.38 0.67
C ASP A 231 -23.02 0.62 2.19
N ARG A 232 -23.94 -0.12 2.82
CA ARG A 232 -24.17 -0.02 4.28
C ARG A 232 -23.02 -0.58 5.13
N ILE A 233 -22.14 -1.41 4.53
CA ILE A 233 -21.01 -2.06 5.19
C ILE A 233 -19.73 -1.31 4.90
N ALA A 234 -19.44 -1.13 3.62
CA ALA A 234 -18.21 -0.56 3.11
C ALA A 234 -18.46 0.29 1.86
N PRO A 235 -18.89 1.56 2.00
CA PRO A 235 -19.22 2.43 0.88
C PRO A 235 -18.10 2.50 -0.16
N GLY A 236 -18.42 2.12 -1.41
CA GLY A 236 -17.47 2.09 -2.53
C GLY A 236 -16.33 1.06 -2.41
N GLY A 237 -16.41 0.16 -1.43
CA GLY A 237 -15.39 -0.85 -1.19
C GLY A 237 -15.99 -2.19 -0.75
N TYR A 238 -15.29 -2.90 0.14
CA TYR A 238 -15.72 -4.19 0.65
C TYR A 238 -15.15 -4.46 2.06
N ALA A 239 -15.78 -5.40 2.78
CA ALA A 239 -15.27 -5.95 4.02
C ALA A 239 -14.72 -7.36 3.79
N TRP A 240 -13.86 -7.85 4.68
CA TRP A 240 -13.22 -9.16 4.57
C TRP A 240 -13.13 -9.90 5.89
N ILE A 241 -13.10 -11.23 5.79
CA ILE A 241 -12.64 -12.15 6.82
C ILE A 241 -11.56 -13.02 6.18
N ILE A 242 -10.32 -12.87 6.63
CA ILE A 242 -9.15 -13.59 6.12
C ILE A 242 -8.60 -14.47 7.23
N PRO A 243 -8.65 -15.80 7.12
CA PRO A 243 -8.15 -16.72 8.13
C PRO A 243 -6.63 -16.60 8.32
N LYS A 244 -6.17 -16.48 9.56
CA LYS A 244 -4.74 -16.54 9.95
C LYS A 244 -4.36 -17.87 10.61
N GLY A 245 -5.30 -18.79 10.73
CA GLY A 245 -5.20 -20.07 11.41
C GLY A 245 -6.59 -20.59 11.71
N GLU A 246 -6.69 -21.62 12.57
CA GLU A 246 -7.96 -22.32 12.83
C GLU A 246 -9.08 -21.45 13.40
N SER A 247 -8.76 -20.46 14.23
CA SER A 247 -9.77 -19.60 14.87
C SER A 247 -9.34 -18.14 14.97
N ILE A 248 -8.32 -17.74 14.22
CA ILE A 248 -7.82 -16.37 14.19
C ILE A 248 -8.03 -15.81 12.79
N ALA A 249 -8.57 -14.59 12.69
CA ALA A 249 -8.78 -13.92 11.41
C ALA A 249 -8.42 -12.44 11.45
N ASN A 250 -8.01 -11.94 10.29
CA ASN A 250 -8.04 -10.53 9.95
C ASN A 250 -9.44 -10.18 9.46
N VAL A 251 -10.17 -9.38 10.23
CA VAL A 251 -11.53 -8.94 9.93
C VAL A 251 -11.51 -7.44 9.73
N GLY A 252 -11.81 -6.98 8.53
CA GLY A 252 -11.66 -5.57 8.23
C GLY A 252 -12.58 -5.09 7.11
N LEU A 253 -12.44 -3.82 6.78
CA LEU A 253 -13.10 -3.19 5.63
C LEU A 253 -12.26 -2.05 5.07
N GLY A 254 -12.46 -1.77 3.78
CA GLY A 254 -11.97 -0.59 3.09
C GLY A 254 -13.14 0.22 2.54
N ILE A 255 -13.08 1.54 2.74
CA ILE A 255 -14.09 2.49 2.24
C ILE A 255 -13.39 3.48 1.33
N ARG A 256 -13.94 3.73 0.14
CA ARG A 256 -13.43 4.79 -0.74
C ARG A 256 -13.71 6.16 -0.11
N SER A 257 -12.68 7.02 -0.06
CA SER A 257 -12.77 8.35 0.57
C SER A 257 -13.91 9.19 -0.01
N GLN A 258 -14.14 9.13 -1.31
CA GLN A 258 -15.21 9.85 -2.02
C GLN A 258 -16.64 9.40 -1.64
N PHE A 259 -16.81 8.19 -1.11
CA PHE A 259 -18.11 7.66 -0.64
C PHE A 259 -18.22 7.63 0.88
N ALA A 260 -17.14 8.00 1.59
CA ALA A 260 -17.14 8.03 3.04
C ALA A 260 -18.06 9.15 3.57
N SER A 261 -18.88 8.82 4.58
CA SER A 261 -19.70 9.82 5.26
C SER A 261 -18.88 10.56 6.32
N ASP A 262 -18.84 11.87 6.28
CA ASP A 262 -18.20 12.72 7.29
C ASP A 262 -18.77 12.52 8.71
N ARG A 263 -19.98 11.97 8.81
CA ARG A 263 -20.69 11.73 10.08
C ARG A 263 -20.43 10.37 10.69
N THR A 264 -19.86 9.40 9.93
CA THR A 264 -19.70 8.03 10.42
C THR A 264 -18.24 7.67 10.50
N ARG A 265 -17.75 7.42 11.71
CA ARG A 265 -16.36 6.97 11.94
C ARG A 265 -16.14 5.60 11.31
N LEU A 266 -14.97 5.39 10.71
CA LEU A 266 -14.56 4.14 10.07
C LEU A 266 -14.78 2.91 10.98
N LYS A 267 -14.43 3.03 12.26
CA LYS A 267 -14.66 1.98 13.27
C LYS A 267 -16.13 1.58 13.40
N THR A 268 -17.06 2.52 13.24
CA THR A 268 -18.50 2.24 13.35
C THR A 268 -19.00 1.32 12.23
N TYR A 269 -18.42 1.44 11.03
CA TYR A 269 -18.73 0.50 9.93
C TYR A 269 -18.25 -0.91 10.27
N LEU A 270 -17.01 -1.05 10.77
CA LEU A 270 -16.47 -2.34 11.15
C LEU A 270 -17.22 -2.99 12.31
N ASP A 271 -17.53 -2.22 13.37
CA ASP A 271 -18.35 -2.73 14.49
C ASP A 271 -19.74 -3.19 14.02
N ARG A 272 -20.36 -2.43 13.12
CA ARG A 272 -21.66 -2.81 12.52
C ARG A 272 -21.54 -4.09 11.68
N PHE A 273 -20.48 -4.21 10.88
CA PHE A 273 -20.21 -5.40 10.09
C PHE A 273 -20.08 -6.64 10.98
N VAL A 274 -19.21 -6.58 11.96
CA VAL A 274 -18.93 -7.69 12.89
C VAL A 274 -20.17 -8.08 13.70
N GLN A 275 -20.97 -7.09 14.18
CA GLN A 275 -22.06 -7.36 15.11
C GLN A 275 -23.41 -7.59 14.46
N ARG A 276 -23.65 -7.06 13.25
CA ARG A 276 -25.01 -6.99 12.66
C ARG A 276 -25.15 -7.62 11.29
N HIS A 277 -24.05 -7.81 10.53
CA HIS A 277 -24.17 -8.43 9.22
C HIS A 277 -24.61 -9.90 9.35
N PRO A 278 -25.69 -10.36 8.66
CA PRO A 278 -26.28 -11.67 8.90
C PRO A 278 -25.28 -12.84 8.80
N VAL A 279 -24.44 -12.84 7.76
CA VAL A 279 -23.44 -13.89 7.55
C VAL A 279 -22.20 -13.67 8.42
N ALA A 280 -21.62 -12.47 8.44
CA ALA A 280 -20.41 -12.22 9.22
C ALA A 280 -20.61 -12.45 10.73
N LYS A 281 -21.78 -12.11 11.27
CA LYS A 281 -22.14 -12.35 12.68
C LYS A 281 -22.09 -13.84 13.05
N THR A 282 -22.40 -14.77 12.15
CA THR A 282 -22.27 -16.20 12.45
C THR A 282 -20.80 -16.59 12.68
N ARG A 283 -19.87 -15.92 11.99
CA ARG A 283 -18.42 -16.11 12.13
C ARG A 283 -17.85 -15.44 13.37
N THR A 284 -18.31 -14.21 13.64
CA THR A 284 -17.68 -13.30 14.62
C THR A 284 -18.44 -13.17 15.94
N GLY A 285 -19.59 -13.79 16.08
CA GLY A 285 -20.48 -13.58 17.24
C GLY A 285 -19.87 -13.98 18.60
N ARG A 286 -18.89 -14.88 18.62
CA ARG A 286 -18.13 -15.28 19.82
C ARG A 286 -16.70 -14.76 19.82
N ALA A 287 -16.30 -14.06 18.75
CA ALA A 287 -14.95 -13.62 18.57
C ALA A 287 -14.57 -12.45 19.49
N LYS A 288 -13.30 -12.34 19.79
CA LYS A 288 -12.72 -11.26 20.60
C LYS A 288 -11.72 -10.47 19.75
N VAL A 289 -11.74 -9.15 19.88
CA VAL A 289 -10.77 -8.28 19.24
C VAL A 289 -9.46 -8.32 20.02
N ALA A 290 -8.38 -8.79 19.39
CA ALA A 290 -7.04 -8.81 19.95
C ALA A 290 -6.28 -7.50 19.66
N SER A 291 -6.43 -6.96 18.46
CA SER A 291 -5.81 -5.68 18.07
C SER A 291 -6.62 -4.98 16.97
N SER A 292 -6.35 -3.70 16.78
CA SER A 292 -6.96 -2.87 15.74
C SER A 292 -5.92 -2.00 15.06
N VAL A 293 -6.03 -1.88 13.74
CA VAL A 293 -5.16 -1.03 12.93
C VAL A 293 -5.96 -0.34 11.83
N ALA A 294 -5.56 0.87 11.47
CA ALA A 294 -6.08 1.58 10.31
C ALA A 294 -4.96 1.86 9.31
N ALA A 295 -5.30 1.93 8.04
CA ALA A 295 -4.37 2.19 6.95
C ALA A 295 -5.04 2.97 5.82
N LEU A 296 -4.20 3.52 4.95
CA LEU A 296 -4.59 4.10 3.67
C LEU A 296 -4.07 3.19 2.55
N ILE A 297 -4.89 3.01 1.53
CA ILE A 297 -4.57 2.20 0.36
C ILE A 297 -4.75 3.09 -0.87
N PRO A 298 -3.70 3.31 -1.69
CA PRO A 298 -3.81 4.11 -2.90
C PRO A 298 -4.47 3.27 -4.00
N VAL A 299 -5.74 3.54 -4.28
CA VAL A 299 -6.54 2.79 -5.26
C VAL A 299 -6.84 3.60 -6.53
N GLY A 300 -6.19 4.75 -6.71
CA GLY A 300 -6.31 5.56 -7.92
C GLY A 300 -5.46 5.09 -9.10
N GLY A 301 -4.79 3.94 -8.96
CA GLY A 301 -3.84 3.43 -9.95
C GLY A 301 -2.48 4.12 -9.89
N PRO A 302 -1.57 3.78 -10.83
CA PRO A 302 -0.25 4.36 -10.91
C PRO A 302 -0.27 5.88 -11.06
N VAL A 303 0.61 6.57 -10.33
CA VAL A 303 0.80 8.01 -10.51
C VAL A 303 1.25 8.32 -11.95
N THR A 304 1.00 9.54 -12.43
CA THR A 304 1.22 9.92 -13.84
C THR A 304 2.66 9.64 -14.30
N LYS A 305 3.64 9.79 -13.39
CA LYS A 305 5.04 9.53 -13.65
C LYS A 305 5.72 8.95 -12.41
N THR A 306 6.43 7.84 -12.54
CA THR A 306 7.05 7.12 -11.43
C THR A 306 8.56 7.34 -11.31
N TRP A 307 9.11 8.22 -12.13
CA TRP A 307 10.52 8.61 -12.05
C TRP A 307 10.71 10.09 -12.41
N SER A 308 11.78 10.70 -11.91
CA SER A 308 12.22 12.06 -12.26
C SER A 308 13.70 12.19 -12.00
N GLU A 309 14.46 12.65 -13.02
CA GLU A 309 15.92 12.80 -12.92
C GLU A 309 16.60 11.58 -12.28
N ASN A 310 16.92 11.66 -11.00
CA ASN A 310 17.58 10.61 -10.22
C ASN A 310 16.64 9.96 -9.15
N VAL A 311 15.34 10.15 -9.24
CA VAL A 311 14.35 9.62 -8.29
C VAL A 311 13.45 8.60 -8.96
N MET A 312 13.15 7.50 -8.27
CA MET A 312 12.10 6.53 -8.61
C MET A 312 11.11 6.41 -7.46
N LEU A 313 9.84 6.18 -7.77
CA LEU A 313 8.79 5.86 -6.79
C LEU A 313 8.39 4.40 -6.95
N ALA A 314 8.20 3.67 -5.84
CA ALA A 314 7.89 2.25 -5.85
C ALA A 314 6.81 1.87 -4.84
N GLY A 315 6.03 0.84 -5.15
CA GLY A 315 4.93 0.35 -4.33
C GLY A 315 3.83 1.40 -4.13
N ASP A 316 3.30 1.52 -2.92
CA ASP A 316 2.22 2.47 -2.60
C ASP A 316 2.58 3.94 -2.89
N ALA A 317 3.86 4.31 -2.81
CA ALA A 317 4.33 5.66 -3.15
C ALA A 317 4.16 5.98 -4.64
N ALA A 318 4.15 4.95 -5.49
CA ALA A 318 3.89 5.03 -6.92
C ALA A 318 2.42 4.77 -7.28
N GLY A 319 1.56 4.46 -6.30
CA GLY A 319 0.18 4.04 -6.54
C GLY A 319 0.06 2.64 -7.15
N HIS A 320 1.09 1.80 -7.03
CA HIS A 320 1.13 0.46 -7.62
C HIS A 320 0.40 -0.56 -6.75
N VAL A 321 -0.89 -0.36 -6.61
CA VAL A 321 -1.83 -1.26 -5.95
C VAL A 321 -2.89 -1.67 -6.96
N MET A 322 -3.28 -2.94 -6.95
CA MET A 322 -4.41 -3.43 -7.75
C MET A 322 -5.70 -2.79 -7.21
N ALA A 323 -6.18 -1.77 -7.90
CA ALA A 323 -7.20 -0.84 -7.41
C ALA A 323 -8.52 -1.52 -7.01
N CYS A 324 -8.94 -2.58 -7.73
CA CYS A 324 -10.21 -3.26 -7.51
C CYS A 324 -10.24 -4.17 -6.27
N ASN A 325 -9.07 -4.65 -5.80
CA ASN A 325 -8.97 -5.58 -4.67
C ASN A 325 -8.00 -5.13 -3.57
N GLY A 326 -7.30 -3.98 -3.74
CA GLY A 326 -6.37 -3.43 -2.76
C GLY A 326 -5.06 -4.22 -2.61
N GLY A 327 -4.75 -5.14 -3.52
CA GLY A 327 -3.55 -5.97 -3.46
C GLY A 327 -2.30 -5.19 -3.85
N GLY A 328 -1.42 -4.89 -2.89
CA GLY A 328 -0.19 -4.12 -3.11
C GLY A 328 1.10 -4.86 -2.80
N ILE A 329 1.07 -5.99 -2.08
CA ILE A 329 2.30 -6.73 -1.72
C ILE A 329 3.02 -7.26 -2.97
N PRO A 330 2.34 -7.94 -3.92
CA PRO A 330 3.00 -8.46 -5.11
C PRO A 330 3.70 -7.38 -5.93
N THR A 331 2.98 -6.31 -6.24
CA THR A 331 3.50 -5.19 -7.01
C THR A 331 4.64 -4.47 -6.30
N ALA A 332 4.56 -4.30 -4.98
CA ALA A 332 5.63 -3.70 -4.18
C ALA A 332 6.94 -4.52 -4.25
N LEU A 333 6.86 -5.85 -4.20
CA LEU A 333 8.03 -6.73 -4.35
C LEU A 333 8.63 -6.62 -5.76
N ILE A 334 7.77 -6.62 -6.79
CA ILE A 334 8.18 -6.50 -8.20
C ILE A 334 8.85 -5.14 -8.43
N ASP A 335 8.21 -4.06 -8.01
CA ASP A 335 8.73 -2.70 -8.15
C ASP A 335 10.07 -2.52 -7.44
N GLY A 336 10.17 -3.04 -6.22
CA GLY A 336 11.40 -2.97 -5.46
C GLY A 336 12.57 -3.64 -6.20
N GLU A 337 12.33 -4.82 -6.77
CA GLU A 337 13.36 -5.49 -7.54
C GLU A 337 13.76 -4.72 -8.80
N ILE A 338 12.77 -4.19 -9.54
CA ILE A 338 13.05 -3.38 -10.73
C ILE A 338 13.79 -2.09 -10.35
N ALA A 339 13.40 -1.42 -9.26
CA ALA A 339 14.02 -0.18 -8.81
C ALA A 339 15.48 -0.39 -8.39
N GLY A 340 15.77 -1.47 -7.64
CA GLY A 340 17.15 -1.83 -7.29
C GLY A 340 18.02 -2.13 -8.51
N GLN A 341 17.47 -2.87 -9.49
CA GLN A 341 18.16 -3.13 -10.76
C GLN A 341 18.36 -1.85 -11.59
N ALA A 342 17.36 -0.97 -11.63
CA ALA A 342 17.46 0.31 -12.34
C ALA A 342 18.52 1.21 -11.74
N ALA A 343 18.63 1.26 -10.41
CA ALA A 343 19.71 2.00 -9.73
C ALA A 343 21.08 1.47 -10.10
N ALA A 344 21.29 0.15 -10.09
CA ALA A 344 22.54 -0.47 -10.47
C ALA A 344 22.90 -0.19 -11.95
N LYS A 345 21.94 -0.37 -12.86
CA LYS A 345 22.15 -0.08 -14.29
C LYS A 345 22.42 1.39 -14.56
N ASN A 346 21.75 2.28 -13.83
CA ASN A 346 22.00 3.72 -13.97
C ASN A 346 23.43 4.08 -13.55
N ILE A 347 23.89 3.60 -12.39
CA ILE A 347 25.17 3.96 -11.82
C ILE A 347 26.34 3.29 -12.57
N PHE A 348 26.23 2.02 -12.93
CA PHE A 348 27.33 1.29 -13.57
C PHE A 348 27.33 1.38 -15.10
N GLU A 349 26.15 1.48 -15.72
CA GLU A 349 26.00 1.40 -17.17
C GLU A 349 25.53 2.73 -17.80
N GLY A 350 25.16 3.74 -16.99
CA GLY A 350 24.64 5.03 -17.46
C GLY A 350 23.22 4.94 -18.08
N LEU A 351 22.48 3.85 -17.83
CA LEU A 351 21.12 3.70 -18.33
C LEU A 351 20.20 4.71 -17.64
N PRO A 352 19.27 5.37 -18.37
CA PRO A 352 18.34 6.32 -17.77
C PRO A 352 17.36 5.62 -16.83
N LEU A 353 16.93 6.30 -15.75
CA LEU A 353 15.95 5.76 -14.81
C LEU A 353 14.55 5.56 -15.41
N SER A 354 14.28 6.09 -16.61
CA SER A 354 13.07 5.73 -17.37
C SER A 354 12.95 4.22 -17.61
N TRP A 355 14.09 3.49 -17.63
CA TRP A 355 14.10 2.04 -17.73
C TRP A 355 13.28 1.35 -16.62
N TYR A 356 13.23 1.94 -15.43
CA TYR A 356 12.36 1.49 -14.34
C TYR A 356 10.89 1.54 -14.76
N GLU A 357 10.43 2.70 -15.24
CA GLU A 357 9.04 2.90 -15.66
C GLU A 357 8.67 2.02 -16.85
N ASP A 358 9.53 1.93 -17.86
CA ASP A 358 9.32 1.08 -19.04
C ASP A 358 9.20 -0.40 -18.64
N THR A 359 9.99 -0.84 -17.66
CA THR A 359 10.01 -2.22 -17.21
C THR A 359 8.76 -2.60 -16.42
N TRP A 360 8.38 -1.82 -15.40
CA TRP A 360 7.18 -2.15 -14.63
C TRP A 360 5.90 -2.01 -15.48
N ARG A 361 5.83 -1.03 -16.38
CA ARG A 361 4.69 -0.91 -17.32
C ARG A 361 4.56 -2.14 -18.21
N LYS A 362 5.67 -2.68 -18.68
CA LYS A 362 5.69 -3.91 -19.47
C LYS A 362 5.26 -5.14 -18.66
N GLU A 363 5.72 -5.26 -17.42
CA GLU A 363 5.53 -6.45 -16.59
C GLU A 363 4.20 -6.48 -15.83
N THR A 364 3.70 -5.33 -15.35
CA THR A 364 2.52 -5.24 -14.47
C THR A 364 1.51 -4.16 -14.89
N GLY A 365 1.88 -3.28 -15.81
CA GLY A 365 1.07 -2.11 -16.16
C GLY A 365 -0.32 -2.44 -16.69
N THR A 366 -0.44 -3.49 -17.51
CA THR A 366 -1.73 -3.95 -18.05
C THR A 366 -2.71 -4.33 -16.93
N GLU A 367 -2.23 -5.05 -15.93
CA GLU A 367 -3.02 -5.55 -14.80
C GLU A 367 -3.42 -4.41 -13.86
N LEU A 368 -2.51 -3.46 -13.60
CA LEU A 368 -2.79 -2.26 -12.81
C LEU A 368 -3.83 -1.36 -13.50
N GLU A 369 -3.70 -1.12 -14.80
CA GLU A 369 -4.66 -0.34 -15.58
C GLU A 369 -6.04 -1.03 -15.63
N THR A 370 -6.05 -2.37 -15.79
CA THR A 370 -7.30 -3.15 -15.80
C THR A 370 -7.97 -3.12 -14.41
N ALA A 371 -7.20 -3.24 -13.33
CA ALA A 371 -7.72 -3.14 -11.98
C ALA A 371 -8.37 -1.76 -11.70
N LEU A 372 -7.76 -0.69 -12.19
CA LEU A 372 -8.33 0.67 -12.11
C LEU A 372 -9.63 0.78 -12.92
N MET A 373 -9.67 0.24 -14.13
CA MET A 373 -10.88 0.22 -14.95
C MET A 373 -12.02 -0.55 -14.27
N ILE A 374 -11.73 -1.70 -13.67
CA ILE A 374 -12.72 -2.49 -12.91
C ILE A 374 -13.24 -1.65 -11.72
N LEU A 375 -12.36 -0.95 -11.00
CA LEU A 375 -12.76 -0.09 -9.90
C LEU A 375 -13.70 1.04 -10.36
N HIS A 376 -13.40 1.72 -11.47
CA HIS A 376 -14.26 2.78 -12.01
C HIS A 376 -15.64 2.24 -12.45
N LEU A 377 -15.70 1.02 -12.98
CA LEU A 377 -16.97 0.36 -13.27
C LEU A 377 -17.73 0.03 -11.97
N ALA A 378 -17.02 -0.47 -10.96
CA ALA A 378 -17.59 -0.78 -9.65
C ALA A 378 -18.12 0.48 -8.95
N ASP A 379 -17.49 1.63 -9.09
CA ASP A 379 -17.94 2.92 -8.53
C ASP A 379 -19.35 3.32 -9.03
N GLN A 380 -19.79 2.82 -10.19
CA GLN A 380 -21.15 3.06 -10.70
C GLN A 380 -22.18 2.10 -10.10
N ILE A 381 -21.74 1.00 -9.49
CA ILE A 381 -22.57 -0.11 -9.04
C ILE A 381 -22.64 -0.15 -7.52
N LEU A 382 -21.49 -0.10 -6.85
CA LEU A 382 -21.34 -0.31 -5.41
C LEU A 382 -22.12 0.67 -4.52
N PRO A 383 -22.40 1.94 -4.92
CA PRO A 383 -23.23 2.86 -4.10
C PRO A 383 -24.68 2.44 -3.96
N SER A 384 -25.13 1.39 -4.68
CA SER A 384 -26.50 0.86 -4.59
C SER A 384 -26.50 -0.61 -4.23
N ASP A 385 -26.91 -0.97 -3.01
CA ASP A 385 -27.05 -2.37 -2.56
C ASP A 385 -27.93 -3.19 -3.50
N VAL A 386 -28.99 -2.59 -4.06
CA VAL A 386 -29.91 -3.28 -4.99
C VAL A 386 -29.21 -3.59 -6.31
N LEU A 387 -28.48 -2.60 -6.87
CA LEU A 387 -27.78 -2.76 -8.12
C LEU A 387 -26.60 -3.72 -7.97
N THR A 388 -25.84 -3.59 -6.87
CA THR A 388 -24.72 -4.49 -6.54
C THR A 388 -25.19 -5.95 -6.47
N ASP A 389 -26.26 -6.22 -5.71
CA ASP A 389 -26.80 -7.57 -5.60
C ASP A 389 -27.28 -8.12 -6.95
N ALA A 390 -28.00 -7.31 -7.73
CA ALA A 390 -28.48 -7.72 -9.06
C ALA A 390 -27.32 -8.02 -10.02
N CYS A 391 -26.32 -7.14 -10.08
CA CYS A 391 -25.13 -7.33 -10.92
C CYS A 391 -24.33 -8.57 -10.50
N MET A 392 -24.10 -8.80 -9.20
CA MET A 392 -23.38 -9.98 -8.72
C MET A 392 -24.13 -11.27 -9.06
N ARG A 393 -25.46 -11.29 -8.93
CA ARG A 393 -26.29 -12.46 -9.29
C ARG A 393 -26.29 -12.75 -10.78
N LEU A 394 -26.35 -11.73 -11.61
CA LEU A 394 -26.29 -11.88 -13.07
C LEU A 394 -24.89 -12.36 -13.52
N ALA A 395 -23.83 -11.83 -12.91
CA ALA A 395 -22.46 -12.21 -13.19
C ALA A 395 -22.17 -13.66 -12.75
N GLY A 396 -22.61 -14.03 -11.56
CA GLY A 396 -22.28 -15.32 -10.96
C GLY A 396 -20.77 -15.50 -10.77
N SER A 397 -20.34 -16.63 -10.19
CA SER A 397 -18.91 -16.91 -9.95
C SER A 397 -18.06 -16.80 -11.21
N ARG A 398 -18.59 -17.26 -12.35
CA ARG A 398 -17.90 -17.31 -13.64
C ARG A 398 -17.35 -15.93 -14.10
N TYR A 399 -18.09 -14.85 -13.86
CA TYR A 399 -17.69 -13.50 -14.26
C TYR A 399 -17.12 -12.67 -13.12
N LEU A 400 -17.43 -13.01 -11.85
CA LEU A 400 -16.85 -12.34 -10.68
C LEU A 400 -15.40 -12.76 -10.43
N GLU A 401 -15.06 -14.03 -10.66
CA GLU A 401 -13.72 -14.56 -10.48
C GLU A 401 -12.65 -13.78 -11.31
N PRO A 402 -12.80 -13.57 -12.64
CA PRO A 402 -11.84 -12.78 -13.40
C PRO A 402 -11.66 -11.35 -12.88
N LEU A 403 -12.73 -10.71 -12.40
CA LEU A 403 -12.67 -9.34 -11.86
C LEU A 403 -11.76 -9.27 -10.62
N ILE A 404 -11.84 -10.26 -9.73
CA ILE A 404 -10.97 -10.34 -8.56
C ILE A 404 -9.50 -10.54 -8.96
N ARG A 405 -9.24 -11.22 -10.09
CA ARG A 405 -7.91 -11.37 -10.70
C ARG A 405 -7.51 -10.22 -11.63
N CYS A 406 -8.16 -9.06 -11.51
CA CYS A 406 -7.88 -7.88 -12.33
C CYS A 406 -7.98 -8.16 -13.85
N ARG A 407 -8.93 -9.02 -14.25
CA ARG A 407 -9.21 -9.36 -15.65
C ARG A 407 -10.64 -9.02 -16.02
N LEU A 408 -10.82 -8.45 -17.21
CA LEU A 408 -12.16 -8.23 -17.76
C LEU A 408 -12.62 -9.49 -18.47
N PRO A 409 -13.83 -10.02 -18.16
CA PRO A 409 -14.42 -11.12 -18.92
C PRO A 409 -14.54 -10.75 -20.42
N LEU A 410 -14.31 -11.70 -21.32
CA LEU A 410 -14.24 -11.49 -22.77
C LEU A 410 -15.34 -10.57 -23.37
N PRO A 411 -16.64 -10.71 -23.06
CA PRO A 411 -17.67 -9.83 -23.59
C PRO A 411 -17.54 -8.38 -23.10
N VAL A 412 -17.15 -8.20 -21.84
CA VAL A 412 -16.96 -6.88 -21.20
C VAL A 412 -15.64 -6.27 -21.65
N GLY A 413 -14.60 -7.09 -21.82
CA GLY A 413 -13.29 -6.65 -22.27
C GLY A 413 -13.29 -6.06 -23.69
N ILE A 414 -14.05 -6.65 -24.62
CA ILE A 414 -14.19 -6.13 -25.99
C ILE A 414 -14.92 -4.78 -25.97
N ALA A 415 -16.03 -4.67 -25.25
CA ALA A 415 -16.79 -3.44 -25.11
C ALA A 415 -15.99 -2.34 -24.40
N ALA A 416 -15.29 -2.68 -23.30
CA ALA A 416 -14.47 -1.75 -22.52
C ALA A 416 -13.24 -1.28 -23.32
N ASN A 417 -12.52 -2.17 -24.01
CA ASN A 417 -11.39 -1.79 -24.87
C ASN A 417 -11.81 -0.87 -26.03
N THR A 418 -13.00 -1.09 -26.58
CA THR A 418 -13.57 -0.24 -27.64
C THR A 418 -13.92 1.14 -27.05
N LEU A 419 -14.55 1.17 -25.88
CA LEU A 419 -14.91 2.40 -25.18
C LEU A 419 -13.68 3.22 -24.78
N VAL A 420 -12.65 2.57 -24.22
CA VAL A 420 -11.38 3.22 -23.84
C VAL A 420 -10.65 3.79 -25.08
N ARG A 421 -10.63 3.05 -26.20
CA ARG A 421 -10.06 3.58 -27.45
C ARG A 421 -10.82 4.80 -27.99
N LEU A 422 -12.12 4.85 -27.79
CA LEU A 422 -12.97 5.98 -28.19
C LEU A 422 -12.86 7.18 -27.23
N LEU A 423 -12.59 6.94 -25.94
CA LEU A 423 -12.49 7.97 -24.92
C LEU A 423 -11.06 8.50 -24.68
N LYS A 424 -10.04 7.74 -25.06
CA LYS A 424 -8.63 8.14 -24.95
C LYS A 424 -8.26 9.51 -25.54
N PRO A 425 -8.94 10.04 -26.59
CA PRO A 425 -8.71 11.41 -27.07
C PRO A 425 -9.39 12.49 -26.23
N ILE A 426 -10.23 12.12 -25.24
CA ILE A 426 -11.09 13.04 -24.47
C ILE A 426 -10.65 13.10 -22.97
N LEU A 427 -9.86 12.11 -22.54
CA LEU A 427 -9.22 12.02 -21.22
C LEU A 427 -7.74 12.38 -21.30
#